data_fa8bf952c4b1c5d81286e6fd1b58cdf5
#
_entry.id   fa8bf952c4b1c5d81286e6fd1b58cdf5
#
_cell.length_a   1.000
_cell.length_b   1.000
_cell.length_c   1.000
_cell.angle_alpha   90.00
_cell.angle_beta   90.00
_cell.angle_gamma   90.00
#
_symmetry.space_group_name_H-M   'P 1'
#
loop_
_entity.id
_entity.type
_entity.pdbx_description
1 polymer ?
#
loop_
_entity_poly.entity_id
_entity_poly.type
_entity_poly.pdbx_seq_one_letter_code
_entity_poly.pdbx_strand_id
1 'polypeptide(L)'
;ILIDDGLIELKVKDKKGNNINCEVVNGGELGEKKGVNVPNVAIRLPAITDKDRDDLKFGVEQGVDFIAASFVRNAECILEIKSFLRECKAPYIPVIAKIENFEAIKNIDEIIRCADGIMVARGDLGVEIPAEEVPYLQKTIIQKCNDNFKPVITATQMLDSMMRNPRPTRAEVTDVANGRYTDGTDAVMLSGETAQGKISIRSIADDGSHC
;
A
#
# COMPACT_ATOMS: atom_id res chain seq x y z
N ILE A 1 -2.38 19.54 -0.99
CA ILE A 1 -2.72 18.55 -2.00
C ILE A 1 -1.42 18.06 -2.60
N LEU A 2 -1.23 16.77 -2.62
CA LEU A 2 -0.07 16.11 -3.24
C LEU A 2 -0.52 15.38 -4.49
N ILE A 3 0.29 15.41 -5.55
CA ILE A 3 -0.01 14.73 -6.82
C ILE A 3 1.24 13.94 -7.23
N ASP A 4 1.02 12.78 -7.86
CA ASP A 4 2.07 11.87 -8.34
C ASP A 4 3.03 11.48 -7.21
N ASP A 5 2.49 10.82 -6.19
CA ASP A 5 3.22 10.33 -5.00
C ASP A 5 4.01 11.45 -4.27
N GLY A 6 3.47 12.67 -4.28
CA GLY A 6 4.07 13.82 -3.61
C GLY A 6 5.13 14.57 -4.42
N LEU A 7 5.38 14.18 -5.68
CA LEU A 7 6.33 14.91 -6.54
C LEU A 7 5.86 16.32 -6.86
N ILE A 8 4.55 16.56 -6.89
CA ILE A 8 3.95 17.87 -7.07
C ILE A 8 3.19 18.24 -5.80
N GLU A 9 3.50 19.38 -5.22
CA GLU A 9 2.85 19.88 -4.01
C GLU A 9 2.10 21.17 -4.28
N LEU A 10 0.82 21.21 -3.87
CA LEU A 10 -0.07 22.34 -4.01
C LEU A 10 -0.58 22.78 -2.63
N LYS A 11 -0.44 24.05 -2.33
CA LYS A 11 -1.03 24.69 -1.14
C LYS A 11 -2.36 25.34 -1.48
N VAL A 12 -3.44 24.88 -0.87
CA VAL A 12 -4.77 25.46 -1.06
C VAL A 12 -4.78 26.89 -0.51
N LYS A 13 -5.21 27.85 -1.32
CA LYS A 13 -5.38 29.27 -0.94
C LYS A 13 -6.83 29.59 -0.64
N ASP A 14 -7.73 29.24 -1.56
CA ASP A 14 -9.16 29.46 -1.39
C ASP A 14 -9.99 28.43 -2.18
N LYS A 15 -11.30 28.43 -1.90
CA LYS A 15 -12.29 27.63 -2.63
C LYS A 15 -13.41 28.55 -3.11
N LYS A 16 -13.71 28.51 -4.41
CA LYS A 16 -14.81 29.24 -5.05
C LYS A 16 -15.72 28.26 -5.79
N GLY A 17 -16.86 27.92 -5.18
CA GLY A 17 -17.76 26.90 -5.71
C GLY A 17 -17.06 25.54 -5.78
N ASN A 18 -16.95 24.96 -6.98
CA ASN A 18 -16.27 23.68 -7.22
C ASN A 18 -14.78 23.84 -7.57
N ASN A 19 -14.29 25.06 -7.66
CA ASN A 19 -12.88 25.33 -7.97
C ASN A 19 -12.08 25.54 -6.69
N ILE A 20 -10.91 24.93 -6.64
CA ILE A 20 -9.93 25.09 -5.56
C ILE A 20 -8.72 25.81 -6.15
N ASN A 21 -8.44 27.02 -5.67
CA ASN A 21 -7.28 27.79 -6.08
C ASN A 21 -6.09 27.40 -5.22
N CYS A 22 -5.02 26.98 -5.86
CA CYS A 22 -3.80 26.52 -5.20
C CYS A 22 -2.58 27.33 -5.66
N GLU A 23 -1.62 27.45 -4.77
CA GLU A 23 -0.25 27.83 -5.07
C GLU A 23 0.59 26.59 -5.27
N VAL A 24 1.39 26.53 -6.33
CA VAL A 24 2.35 25.47 -6.54
C VAL A 24 3.54 25.68 -5.60
N VAL A 25 3.72 24.77 -4.64
CA VAL A 25 4.86 24.78 -3.71
C VAL A 25 6.04 24.06 -4.34
N ASN A 26 5.79 22.87 -4.87
CA ASN A 26 6.74 22.11 -5.65
C ASN A 26 6.09 21.72 -6.98
N GLY A 27 6.70 22.10 -8.08
CA GLY A 27 6.20 21.87 -9.43
C GLY A 27 6.93 20.72 -10.11
N GLY A 28 6.29 20.15 -11.13
CA GLY A 28 6.84 19.06 -11.94
C GLY A 28 6.02 18.81 -13.19
N GLU A 29 6.42 17.85 -13.98
CA GLU A 29 5.67 17.40 -15.14
C GLU A 29 4.43 16.62 -14.67
N LEU A 30 3.24 17.10 -15.02
CA LEU A 30 1.99 16.46 -14.66
C LEU A 30 1.52 15.53 -15.77
N GLY A 31 1.67 14.24 -15.56
CA GLY A 31 1.17 13.20 -16.46
C GLY A 31 -0.33 12.95 -16.29
N GLU A 32 -0.89 12.13 -17.18
CA GLU A 32 -2.29 11.69 -17.09
C GLU A 32 -2.48 10.62 -16.01
N LYS A 33 -3.69 10.56 -15.43
CA LYS A 33 -4.14 9.53 -14.46
C LYS A 33 -3.26 9.41 -13.22
N LYS A 34 -2.69 10.54 -12.76
CA LYS A 34 -1.87 10.57 -11.55
C LYS A 34 -2.74 10.57 -10.29
N GLY A 35 -2.27 9.90 -9.24
CA GLY A 35 -2.90 9.89 -7.92
C GLY A 35 -2.92 11.29 -7.30
N VAL A 36 -3.95 11.57 -6.52
CA VAL A 36 -4.09 12.81 -5.75
C VAL A 36 -4.30 12.44 -4.29
N ASN A 37 -3.40 12.88 -3.43
CA ASN A 37 -3.46 12.70 -2.00
C ASN A 37 -3.79 14.02 -1.30
N VAL A 38 -4.56 13.94 -0.24
CA VAL A 38 -4.91 15.09 0.61
C VAL A 38 -4.62 14.72 2.07
N PRO A 39 -3.36 14.77 2.49
CA PRO A 39 -2.96 14.37 3.83
C PRO A 39 -3.77 15.07 4.92
N ASN A 40 -4.07 14.36 6.01
CA ASN A 40 -4.87 14.84 7.14
C ASN A 40 -6.33 15.20 6.83
N VAL A 41 -6.85 14.83 5.67
CA VAL A 41 -8.27 15.06 5.32
C VAL A 41 -8.98 13.70 5.24
N ALA A 42 -10.02 13.53 6.07
CA ALA A 42 -10.88 12.34 5.97
C ALA A 42 -11.70 12.37 4.68
N ILE A 43 -11.42 11.47 3.76
CA ILE A 43 -12.15 11.35 2.50
C ILE A 43 -13.30 10.35 2.71
N ARG A 44 -14.53 10.83 2.52
CA ARG A 44 -15.74 10.01 2.63
C ARG A 44 -16.04 9.32 1.29
N LEU A 45 -15.28 8.29 0.98
CA LEU A 45 -15.56 7.41 -0.15
C LEU A 45 -16.16 6.09 0.36
N PRO A 46 -17.00 5.40 -0.45
CA PRO A 46 -17.43 4.05 -0.12
C PRO A 46 -16.21 3.13 0.01
N ALA A 47 -16.33 2.05 0.78
CA ALA A 47 -15.25 1.08 0.94
C ALA A 47 -14.97 0.34 -0.37
N ILE A 48 -16.03 0.03 -1.14
CA ILE A 48 -15.96 -0.54 -2.48
C ILE A 48 -16.88 0.26 -3.43
N THR A 49 -16.36 0.60 -4.59
CA THR A 49 -17.12 1.25 -5.67
C THR A 49 -17.82 0.19 -6.55
N ASP A 50 -18.70 0.62 -7.46
CA ASP A 50 -19.29 -0.31 -8.43
C ASP A 50 -18.22 -0.98 -9.30
N LYS A 51 -17.19 -0.24 -9.67
CA LYS A 51 -16.04 -0.79 -10.39
C LYS A 51 -15.31 -1.86 -9.56
N ASP A 52 -15.08 -1.62 -8.27
CA ASP A 52 -14.44 -2.61 -7.41
C ASP A 52 -15.29 -3.88 -7.27
N ARG A 53 -16.61 -3.75 -7.27
CA ARG A 53 -17.53 -4.90 -7.28
C ARG A 53 -17.38 -5.73 -8.56
N ASP A 54 -17.25 -5.09 -9.70
CA ASP A 54 -17.04 -5.78 -10.98
C ASP A 54 -15.66 -6.45 -11.02
N ASP A 55 -14.62 -5.76 -10.55
CA ASP A 55 -13.26 -6.30 -10.45
C ASP A 55 -13.20 -7.51 -9.48
N LEU A 56 -13.90 -7.44 -8.34
CA LEU A 56 -14.01 -8.55 -7.38
C LEU A 56 -14.71 -9.77 -7.99
N LYS A 57 -15.83 -9.57 -8.72
CA LYS A 57 -16.51 -10.66 -9.43
C LYS A 57 -15.58 -11.32 -10.43
N PHE A 58 -14.89 -10.51 -11.24
CA PHE A 58 -13.93 -11.00 -12.21
C PHE A 58 -12.82 -11.81 -11.52
N GLY A 59 -12.25 -11.31 -10.40
CA GLY A 59 -11.25 -12.02 -9.63
C GLY A 59 -11.74 -13.40 -9.13
N VAL A 60 -12.98 -13.45 -8.61
CA VAL A 60 -13.62 -14.71 -8.19
C VAL A 60 -13.75 -15.69 -9.37
N GLU A 61 -14.21 -15.20 -10.54
CA GLU A 61 -14.34 -16.01 -11.76
C GLU A 61 -12.99 -16.54 -12.27
N GLN A 62 -11.92 -15.78 -12.09
CA GLN A 62 -10.55 -16.19 -12.45
C GLN A 62 -9.90 -17.09 -11.39
N GLY A 63 -10.53 -17.31 -10.24
CA GLY A 63 -10.04 -18.18 -9.18
C GLY A 63 -8.79 -17.63 -8.48
N VAL A 64 -8.79 -16.32 -8.17
CA VAL A 64 -7.66 -15.71 -7.44
C VAL A 64 -7.55 -16.28 -6.03
N ASP A 65 -6.32 -16.38 -5.53
CA ASP A 65 -6.02 -16.92 -4.20
C ASP A 65 -6.21 -15.89 -3.09
N PHE A 66 -6.01 -14.60 -3.38
CA PHE A 66 -6.08 -13.50 -2.41
C PHE A 66 -6.69 -12.24 -3.04
N ILE A 67 -7.33 -11.43 -2.21
CA ILE A 67 -7.73 -10.06 -2.55
C ILE A 67 -6.89 -9.08 -1.73
N ALA A 68 -6.13 -8.23 -2.40
CA ALA A 68 -5.42 -7.12 -1.76
C ALA A 68 -6.25 -5.84 -1.86
N ALA A 69 -6.82 -5.42 -0.73
CA ALA A 69 -7.70 -4.26 -0.66
C ALA A 69 -6.90 -2.98 -0.45
N SER A 70 -6.92 -2.08 -1.44
CA SER A 70 -6.29 -0.76 -1.36
C SER A 70 -7.14 0.22 -0.55
N PHE A 71 -6.48 1.22 0.03
CA PHE A 71 -7.10 2.33 0.75
C PHE A 71 -8.04 1.92 1.87
N VAL A 72 -7.75 0.79 2.54
CA VAL A 72 -8.46 0.39 3.76
C VAL A 72 -8.27 1.46 4.82
N ARG A 73 -9.37 1.88 5.47
CA ARG A 73 -9.38 2.93 6.50
C ARG A 73 -9.75 2.39 7.88
N ASN A 74 -10.61 1.38 7.91
CA ASN A 74 -11.18 0.81 9.13
C ASN A 74 -11.66 -0.63 8.89
N ALA A 75 -12.15 -1.28 9.94
CA ALA A 75 -12.67 -2.65 9.87
C ALA A 75 -13.87 -2.78 8.92
N GLU A 76 -14.72 -1.75 8.82
CA GLU A 76 -15.92 -1.79 7.96
C GLU A 76 -15.55 -2.02 6.49
N CYS A 77 -14.44 -1.42 6.01
CA CYS A 77 -13.96 -1.64 4.65
C CYS A 77 -13.72 -3.14 4.37
N ILE A 78 -13.07 -3.84 5.30
CA ILE A 78 -12.80 -5.28 5.17
C ILE A 78 -14.08 -6.11 5.25
N LEU A 79 -14.96 -5.76 6.17
CA LEU A 79 -16.24 -6.47 6.36
C LEU A 79 -17.15 -6.33 5.15
N GLU A 80 -17.17 -5.16 4.50
CA GLU A 80 -17.93 -4.95 3.26
C GLU A 80 -17.40 -5.81 2.11
N ILE A 81 -16.06 -5.85 1.91
CA ILE A 81 -15.44 -6.73 0.91
C ILE A 81 -15.78 -8.20 1.20
N LYS A 82 -15.60 -8.66 2.44
CA LYS A 82 -15.92 -10.03 2.83
C LYS A 82 -17.41 -10.36 2.68
N SER A 83 -18.30 -9.37 2.90
CA SER A 83 -19.74 -9.54 2.64
C SER A 83 -20.01 -9.75 1.17
N PHE A 84 -19.39 -8.94 0.32
CA PHE A 84 -19.55 -9.07 -1.12
C PHE A 84 -18.98 -10.38 -1.67
N LEU A 85 -17.84 -10.84 -1.16
CA LEU A 85 -17.29 -12.16 -1.51
C LEU A 85 -18.24 -13.30 -1.13
N ARG A 86 -18.97 -13.20 0.01
CA ARG A 86 -20.03 -14.16 0.37
C ARG A 86 -21.19 -14.16 -0.64
N GLU A 87 -21.61 -12.98 -1.11
CA GLU A 87 -22.63 -12.87 -2.16
C GLU A 87 -22.16 -13.54 -3.46
N CYS A 88 -20.86 -13.42 -3.79
CA CYS A 88 -20.22 -14.10 -4.92
C CYS A 88 -19.96 -15.60 -4.69
N LYS A 89 -20.40 -16.17 -3.55
CA LYS A 89 -20.15 -17.57 -3.13
C LYS A 89 -18.66 -17.93 -2.99
N ALA A 90 -17.81 -16.94 -2.71
CA ALA A 90 -16.38 -17.07 -2.54
C ALA A 90 -15.88 -16.60 -1.14
N PRO A 91 -16.53 -17.02 -0.02
CA PRO A 91 -16.14 -16.56 1.32
C PRO A 91 -14.78 -17.09 1.78
N TYR A 92 -14.19 -17.99 1.02
CA TYR A 92 -12.91 -18.63 1.31
C TYR A 92 -11.70 -17.83 0.79
N ILE A 93 -11.92 -16.82 -0.04
CA ILE A 93 -10.82 -15.98 -0.55
C ILE A 93 -10.38 -15.01 0.56
N PRO A 94 -9.13 -15.09 1.05
CA PRO A 94 -8.63 -14.21 2.08
C PRO A 94 -8.47 -12.77 1.59
N VAL A 95 -8.68 -11.82 2.50
CA VAL A 95 -8.54 -10.39 2.22
C VAL A 95 -7.33 -9.82 2.96
N ILE A 96 -6.36 -9.33 2.21
CA ILE A 96 -5.18 -8.63 2.71
C ILE A 96 -5.49 -7.13 2.71
N ALA A 97 -5.42 -6.50 3.88
CA ALA A 97 -5.63 -5.06 4.03
C ALA A 97 -4.33 -4.30 3.75
N LYS A 98 -4.35 -3.39 2.78
CA LYS A 98 -3.22 -2.50 2.51
C LYS A 98 -3.31 -1.25 3.40
N ILE A 99 -2.26 -1.02 4.18
CA ILE A 99 -2.13 0.13 5.07
C ILE A 99 -1.39 1.24 4.32
N GLU A 100 -2.15 2.22 3.87
CA GLU A 100 -1.73 3.25 2.92
C GLU A 100 -2.00 4.67 3.40
N ASN A 101 -2.71 4.85 4.53
CA ASN A 101 -3.16 6.15 4.98
C ASN A 101 -3.18 6.27 6.50
N PHE A 102 -3.23 7.51 6.97
CA PHE A 102 -3.19 7.83 8.39
C PHE A 102 -4.41 7.29 9.18
N GLU A 103 -5.59 7.21 8.56
CA GLU A 103 -6.79 6.67 9.20
C GLU A 103 -6.62 5.17 9.49
N ALA A 104 -6.03 4.42 8.55
CA ALA A 104 -5.72 3.00 8.75
C ALA A 104 -4.74 2.77 9.92
N ILE A 105 -3.75 3.65 10.10
CA ILE A 105 -2.82 3.56 11.23
C ILE A 105 -3.57 3.71 12.57
N LYS A 106 -4.49 4.67 12.66
CA LYS A 106 -5.30 4.87 13.87
C LYS A 106 -6.18 3.66 14.19
N ASN A 107 -6.69 3.01 13.16
CA ASN A 107 -7.63 1.89 13.26
C ASN A 107 -6.94 0.53 13.09
N ILE A 108 -5.60 0.48 13.16
CA ILE A 108 -4.81 -0.71 12.82
C ILE A 108 -5.23 -1.96 13.60
N ASP A 109 -5.55 -1.84 14.87
CA ASP A 109 -5.90 -2.98 15.72
C ASP A 109 -7.24 -3.63 15.31
N GLU A 110 -8.22 -2.85 14.89
CA GLU A 110 -9.48 -3.39 14.37
C GLU A 110 -9.34 -3.96 12.97
N ILE A 111 -8.50 -3.34 12.12
CA ILE A 111 -8.20 -3.84 10.78
C ILE A 111 -7.50 -5.21 10.88
N ILE A 112 -6.48 -5.35 11.72
CA ILE A 112 -5.77 -6.63 11.94
C ILE A 112 -6.73 -7.73 12.40
N ARG A 113 -7.67 -7.43 13.29
CA ARG A 113 -8.66 -8.42 13.72
C ARG A 113 -9.57 -8.91 12.60
N CYS A 114 -9.96 -8.02 11.67
CA CYS A 114 -10.92 -8.32 10.61
C CYS A 114 -10.28 -8.84 9.31
N ALA A 115 -9.06 -8.43 9.00
CA ALA A 115 -8.32 -8.87 7.82
C ALA A 115 -7.73 -10.27 8.00
N ASP A 116 -7.43 -10.93 6.90
CA ASP A 116 -6.76 -12.23 6.89
C ASP A 116 -5.23 -12.07 6.79
N GLY A 117 -4.76 -10.91 6.31
CA GLY A 117 -3.37 -10.49 6.30
C GLY A 117 -3.28 -8.98 6.14
N ILE A 118 -2.08 -8.44 6.32
CA ILE A 118 -1.79 -7.01 6.23
C ILE A 118 -0.68 -6.78 5.20
N MET A 119 -0.75 -5.68 4.47
CA MET A 119 0.35 -5.19 3.65
C MET A 119 0.71 -3.77 4.08
N VAL A 120 1.96 -3.56 4.46
CA VAL A 120 2.51 -2.23 4.71
C VAL A 120 2.95 -1.64 3.37
N ALA A 121 2.11 -0.80 2.79
CA ALA A 121 2.34 -0.17 1.48
C ALA A 121 3.10 1.15 1.67
N ARG A 122 4.43 1.07 1.80
CA ARG A 122 5.30 2.18 2.22
C ARG A 122 5.29 3.37 1.27
N GLY A 123 5.08 3.15 -0.03
CA GLY A 123 5.00 4.22 -1.03
C GLY A 123 3.86 5.17 -0.72
N ASP A 124 2.62 4.66 -0.74
CA ASP A 124 1.42 5.46 -0.47
C ASP A 124 1.43 6.01 0.96
N LEU A 125 1.84 5.19 1.93
CA LEU A 125 1.92 5.60 3.33
C LEU A 125 2.88 6.77 3.53
N GLY A 126 4.05 6.77 2.86
CA GLY A 126 5.05 7.85 2.95
C GLY A 126 4.63 9.16 2.28
N VAL A 127 3.53 9.16 1.52
CA VAL A 127 2.89 10.38 1.01
C VAL A 127 1.94 10.99 2.05
N GLU A 128 1.31 10.13 2.86
CA GLU A 128 0.31 10.52 3.87
C GLU A 128 0.90 10.93 5.22
N ILE A 129 2.11 10.43 5.55
CA ILE A 129 2.79 10.67 6.82
C ILE A 129 4.25 11.10 6.58
N PRO A 130 4.91 11.74 7.56
CA PRO A 130 6.34 12.05 7.46
C PRO A 130 7.19 10.81 7.16
N ALA A 131 8.07 10.89 6.18
CA ALA A 131 8.85 9.75 5.70
C ALA A 131 9.70 9.10 6.81
N GLU A 132 10.18 9.90 7.77
CA GLU A 132 10.94 9.44 8.94
C GLU A 132 10.13 8.60 9.92
N GLU A 133 8.79 8.69 9.89
CA GLU A 133 7.91 7.89 10.74
C GLU A 133 7.60 6.51 10.13
N VAL A 134 7.74 6.35 8.82
CA VAL A 134 7.39 5.11 8.10
C VAL A 134 8.13 3.89 8.67
N PRO A 135 9.46 3.92 8.93
CA PRO A 135 10.17 2.76 9.47
C PRO A 135 9.68 2.35 10.86
N TYR A 136 9.33 3.32 11.71
CA TYR A 136 8.78 3.04 13.03
C TYR A 136 7.39 2.40 12.95
N LEU A 137 6.53 2.94 12.10
CA LEU A 137 5.18 2.42 11.89
C LEU A 137 5.22 1.03 11.26
N GLN A 138 6.10 0.79 10.29
CA GLN A 138 6.33 -0.54 9.72
C GLN A 138 6.60 -1.56 10.82
N LYS A 139 7.58 -1.32 11.68
CA LYS A 139 7.95 -2.22 12.79
C LYS A 139 6.77 -2.45 13.74
N THR A 140 6.06 -1.39 14.09
CA THR A 140 4.90 -1.47 14.98
C THR A 140 3.77 -2.30 14.37
N ILE A 141 3.48 -2.12 13.08
CA ILE A 141 2.45 -2.88 12.37
C ILE A 141 2.85 -4.36 12.29
N ILE A 142 4.09 -4.65 11.89
CA ILE A 142 4.59 -6.03 11.80
C ILE A 142 4.50 -6.72 13.16
N GLN A 143 4.95 -6.07 14.25
CA GLN A 143 4.85 -6.62 15.59
C GLN A 143 3.40 -6.94 15.97
N LYS A 144 2.47 -6.01 15.72
CA LYS A 144 1.04 -6.24 15.99
C LYS A 144 0.46 -7.39 15.16
N CYS A 145 0.88 -7.56 13.90
CA CYS A 145 0.48 -8.68 13.06
C CYS A 145 0.98 -10.00 13.65
N ASN A 146 2.25 -10.07 14.02
CA ASN A 146 2.86 -11.25 14.63
C ASN A 146 2.17 -11.64 15.95
N ASP A 147 1.88 -10.66 16.81
CA ASP A 147 1.16 -10.87 18.07
C ASP A 147 -0.27 -11.40 17.87
N ASN A 148 -0.86 -11.14 16.69
CA ASN A 148 -2.20 -11.60 16.32
C ASN A 148 -2.19 -12.77 15.33
N PHE A 149 -1.03 -13.36 15.04
CA PHE A 149 -0.85 -14.47 14.07
C PHE A 149 -1.42 -14.14 12.70
N LYS A 150 -1.21 -12.90 12.23
CA LYS A 150 -1.64 -12.44 10.90
C LYS A 150 -0.44 -12.29 9.99
N PRO A 151 -0.49 -12.87 8.78
CA PRO A 151 0.54 -12.67 7.77
C PRO A 151 0.72 -11.18 7.46
N VAL A 152 1.96 -10.74 7.33
CA VAL A 152 2.29 -9.37 6.99
C VAL A 152 3.29 -9.31 5.83
N ILE A 153 2.97 -8.43 4.87
CA ILE A 153 3.78 -8.18 3.67
C ILE A 153 4.34 -6.76 3.77
N THR A 154 5.65 -6.61 3.60
CA THR A 154 6.29 -5.30 3.44
C THR A 154 6.46 -5.00 1.96
N ALA A 155 5.89 -3.88 1.50
CA ALA A 155 5.77 -3.56 0.09
C ALA A 155 6.38 -2.21 -0.27
N THR A 156 6.76 -2.09 -1.53
CA THR A 156 7.28 -0.93 -2.25
C THR A 156 8.69 -0.51 -1.87
N GLN A 157 9.45 -0.12 -2.89
CA GLN A 157 10.83 0.40 -2.76
C GLN A 157 11.79 -0.53 -2.00
N MET A 158 11.60 -1.85 -2.12
CA MET A 158 12.49 -2.82 -1.49
C MET A 158 13.86 -2.83 -2.15
N LEU A 159 13.89 -2.90 -3.49
CA LEU A 159 15.09 -2.90 -4.33
C LEU A 159 14.94 -1.90 -5.50
N ASP A 160 14.38 -0.72 -5.25
CA ASP A 160 13.98 0.26 -6.28
C ASP A 160 15.11 0.60 -7.26
N SER A 161 16.33 0.71 -6.77
CA SER A 161 17.49 1.02 -7.63
C SER A 161 17.72 -0.04 -8.70
N MET A 162 17.28 -1.29 -8.47
CA MET A 162 17.41 -2.39 -9.42
C MET A 162 16.45 -2.28 -10.63
N MET A 163 15.55 -1.34 -10.65
CA MET A 163 14.86 -0.97 -11.88
C MET A 163 15.83 -0.46 -12.95
N ARG A 164 16.94 0.12 -12.53
CA ARG A 164 17.94 0.77 -13.40
C ARG A 164 19.34 0.18 -13.30
N ASN A 165 19.70 -0.38 -12.17
CA ASN A 165 21.04 -0.87 -11.85
C ASN A 165 21.05 -2.40 -11.68
N PRO A 166 22.17 -3.10 -11.98
CA PRO A 166 22.27 -4.55 -11.87
C PRO A 166 22.47 -5.06 -10.42
N ARG A 167 22.63 -4.15 -9.45
CA ARG A 167 22.81 -4.47 -8.03
C ARG A 167 22.06 -3.48 -7.17
N PRO A 168 21.50 -3.94 -6.04
CA PRO A 168 20.86 -3.06 -5.08
C PRO A 168 21.89 -2.20 -4.33
N THR A 169 21.42 -1.14 -3.72
CA THR A 169 22.22 -0.38 -2.76
C THR A 169 22.35 -1.15 -1.44
N ARG A 170 23.38 -0.81 -0.63
CA ARG A 170 23.51 -1.39 0.72
C ARG A 170 22.32 -1.05 1.62
N ALA A 171 21.70 0.10 1.44
CA ALA A 171 20.52 0.49 2.20
C ALA A 171 19.32 -0.43 1.89
N GLU A 172 19.10 -0.73 0.60
CA GLU A 172 18.02 -1.64 0.16
C GLU A 172 18.25 -3.07 0.67
N VAL A 173 19.48 -3.60 0.56
CA VAL A 173 19.83 -4.92 1.13
C VAL A 173 19.55 -4.95 2.64
N THR A 174 19.90 -3.87 3.34
CA THR A 174 19.65 -3.77 4.78
C THR A 174 18.16 -3.69 5.08
N ASP A 175 17.39 -3.00 4.25
CA ASP A 175 15.93 -2.88 4.41
C ASP A 175 15.23 -4.24 4.26
N VAL A 176 15.56 -5.01 3.22
CA VAL A 176 15.06 -6.38 3.02
C VAL A 176 15.44 -7.27 4.21
N ALA A 177 16.73 -7.25 4.59
CA ALA A 177 17.21 -8.06 5.70
C ALA A 177 16.55 -7.69 7.04
N ASN A 178 16.38 -6.41 7.33
CA ASN A 178 15.71 -5.95 8.53
C ASN A 178 14.23 -6.37 8.54
N GLY A 179 13.52 -6.17 7.44
CA GLY A 179 12.12 -6.57 7.33
C GLY A 179 11.94 -8.05 7.66
N ARG A 180 12.78 -8.91 7.07
CA ARG A 180 12.67 -10.35 7.27
C ARG A 180 13.22 -10.84 8.61
N TYR A 181 14.47 -10.53 8.94
CA TYR A 181 15.16 -11.16 10.07
C TYR A 181 14.97 -10.43 11.39
N THR A 182 14.74 -9.11 11.36
CA THR A 182 14.65 -8.29 12.57
C THR A 182 13.21 -7.96 12.90
N ASP A 183 12.42 -7.54 11.91
CA ASP A 183 11.06 -7.06 12.11
C ASP A 183 10.04 -8.21 12.06
N GLY A 184 10.36 -9.29 11.33
CA GLY A 184 9.52 -10.50 11.24
C GLY A 184 8.39 -10.38 10.22
N THR A 185 8.61 -9.70 9.09
CA THR A 185 7.67 -9.74 7.96
C THR A 185 7.67 -11.14 7.32
N ASP A 186 6.51 -11.64 6.92
CA ASP A 186 6.38 -12.96 6.29
C ASP A 186 6.79 -12.94 4.82
N ALA A 187 6.57 -11.81 4.15
CA ALA A 187 6.95 -11.63 2.76
C ALA A 187 7.34 -10.18 2.47
N VAL A 188 8.15 -9.99 1.45
CA VAL A 188 8.40 -8.70 0.81
C VAL A 188 7.82 -8.70 -0.58
N MET A 189 7.37 -7.55 -1.06
CA MET A 189 6.81 -7.41 -2.39
C MET A 189 7.70 -6.52 -3.26
N LEU A 190 8.16 -7.06 -4.38
CA LEU A 190 8.75 -6.28 -5.47
C LEU A 190 7.63 -5.79 -6.40
N SER A 191 7.67 -4.54 -6.80
CA SER A 191 6.69 -3.89 -7.67
C SER A 191 7.31 -3.43 -8.98
N GLY A 192 7.71 -2.18 -9.09
CA GLY A 192 8.37 -1.63 -10.27
C GLY A 192 9.64 -2.39 -10.66
N GLU A 193 10.35 -2.92 -9.69
CA GLU A 193 11.59 -3.71 -9.85
C GLU A 193 11.40 -4.89 -10.81
N THR A 194 10.26 -5.57 -10.71
CA THR A 194 9.92 -6.74 -11.55
C THR A 194 8.98 -6.40 -12.70
N ALA A 195 8.07 -5.42 -12.52
CA ALA A 195 7.08 -5.07 -13.51
C ALA A 195 7.62 -4.17 -14.63
N GLN A 196 8.58 -3.28 -14.32
CA GLN A 196 9.12 -2.28 -15.24
C GLN A 196 10.65 -2.28 -15.31
N GLY A 197 11.32 -2.95 -14.39
CA GLY A 197 12.77 -3.01 -14.31
C GLY A 197 13.41 -3.73 -15.51
N LYS A 198 14.49 -3.18 -16.02
CA LYS A 198 15.27 -3.80 -17.11
C LYS A 198 15.98 -5.08 -16.67
N ILE A 199 16.08 -5.33 -15.35
CA ILE A 199 16.87 -6.39 -14.74
C ILE A 199 16.03 -7.19 -13.74
N SER A 200 14.74 -7.35 -14.04
CA SER A 200 13.74 -7.96 -13.17
C SER A 200 14.10 -9.34 -12.62
N ILE A 201 14.78 -10.18 -13.45
CA ILE A 201 15.23 -11.52 -13.02
C ILE A 201 16.28 -11.43 -11.91
N ARG A 202 17.19 -10.46 -11.96
CA ARG A 202 18.21 -10.25 -10.92
C ARG A 202 17.59 -9.74 -9.63
N SER A 203 16.58 -8.85 -9.71
CA SER A 203 15.85 -8.37 -8.54
C SER A 203 15.23 -9.53 -7.76
N ILE A 204 14.61 -10.49 -8.46
CA ILE A 204 14.05 -11.69 -7.83
C ILE A 204 15.14 -12.57 -7.21
N ALA A 205 16.27 -12.76 -7.92
CA ALA A 205 17.37 -13.56 -7.42
C ALA A 205 18.04 -12.95 -6.18
N ASP A 206 18.21 -11.64 -6.15
CA ASP A 206 18.83 -10.94 -5.02
C ASP A 206 17.90 -10.94 -3.79
N ASP A 207 16.57 -10.79 -3.98
CA ASP A 207 15.59 -10.96 -2.91
C ASP A 207 15.59 -12.40 -2.37
N GLY A 208 15.67 -13.40 -3.24
CA GLY A 208 15.72 -14.82 -2.88
C GLY A 208 17.07 -15.29 -2.28
N SER A 209 18.20 -14.66 -2.63
CA SER A 209 19.51 -15.07 -2.16
C SER A 209 19.79 -14.67 -0.70
N HIS A 210 18.97 -13.79 -0.14
CA HIS A 210 19.02 -13.37 1.26
C HIS A 210 17.98 -14.09 2.13
N CYS A 211 17.32 -15.13 1.60
CA CYS A 211 16.36 -15.99 2.30
C CYS A 211 17.02 -17.18 3.01
#